data_cd7eb935ef99b71463dc885b06a4097b
#
_entry.id   cd7eb935ef99b71463dc885b06a4097b
#
_cell.length_a   1.000
_cell.length_b   1.000
_cell.length_c   1.000
_cell.angle_alpha   90.00
_cell.angle_beta   90.00
_cell.angle_gamma   90.00
#
_symmetry.space_group_name_H-M   'P 1'
#
loop_
_entity.id
_entity.type
_entity.pdbx_description
1 polymer ?
#
loop_
_entity_poly.entity_id
_entity_poly.type
_entity_poly.pdbx_seq_one_letter_code
_entity_poly.pdbx_strand_id
1 'polypeptide(L)'
;MLVVFPNGLAASMWCDAKDGSLPMETIVVKELVPHMDATFRTLAKREARLIEGFSMGGYGAARFGFKDSDVFGAVSILAGGPLDLELQGPRAKARPEGREQILKTVFGGDIEYFKAQSPWVLAEQNAAAVRGNTRVRMATGERDFTLDLNRKFSARLKDLSIPHTLTTVPGVGHDTLALLNGLGEANWEFYRGVFGDQSKTGETPGPKAK
;
A
#
# COMPACT_ATOMS: atom_id res chain seq x y z
N MET A 1 -12.19 -4.97 -14.70
CA MET A 1 -11.02 -4.76 -13.82
C MET A 1 -9.96 -5.79 -14.16
N LEU A 2 -8.70 -5.39 -14.27
CA LEU A 2 -7.54 -6.26 -14.38
C LEU A 2 -6.86 -6.29 -13.00
N VAL A 3 -6.43 -7.46 -12.53
CA VAL A 3 -5.72 -7.61 -11.27
C VAL A 3 -4.35 -8.21 -11.56
N VAL A 4 -3.30 -7.63 -10.99
CA VAL A 4 -1.92 -8.07 -11.13
C VAL A 4 -1.34 -8.39 -9.76
N PHE A 5 -0.72 -9.55 -9.60
CA PHE A 5 -0.08 -10.00 -8.37
C PHE A 5 1.43 -10.07 -8.57
N PRO A 6 2.17 -8.99 -8.32
CA PRO A 6 3.63 -9.06 -8.40
C PRO A 6 4.22 -9.87 -7.24
N ASN A 7 5.33 -10.55 -7.51
CA ASN A 7 6.08 -11.23 -6.46
C ASN A 7 6.91 -10.19 -5.68
N GLY A 8 6.53 -9.94 -4.42
CA GLY A 8 7.20 -8.97 -3.57
C GLY A 8 8.47 -9.46 -2.88
N LEU A 9 8.92 -10.70 -3.16
CA LEU A 9 9.99 -11.37 -2.43
C LEU A 9 9.74 -11.44 -0.91
N ALA A 10 10.44 -12.30 -0.21
CA ALA A 10 10.10 -12.62 1.18
C ALA A 10 10.29 -11.45 2.18
N ALA A 11 11.18 -10.51 1.90
CA ALA A 11 11.56 -9.46 2.85
C ALA A 11 11.92 -8.12 2.19
N SER A 12 11.46 -7.85 0.96
CA SER A 12 11.81 -6.61 0.24
C SER A 12 11.23 -5.34 0.86
N MET A 13 10.22 -5.47 1.70
CA MET A 13 9.41 -4.35 2.22
C MET A 13 8.86 -3.45 1.10
N TRP A 14 8.79 -3.99 -0.13
CA TRP A 14 8.36 -3.27 -1.33
C TRP A 14 9.17 -1.99 -1.57
N CYS A 15 10.44 -2.01 -1.19
CA CYS A 15 11.37 -0.90 -1.26
C CYS A 15 12.51 -1.26 -2.21
N ASP A 16 13.07 -0.28 -2.88
CA ASP A 16 14.37 -0.46 -3.50
C ASP A 16 15.41 -0.61 -2.39
N ALA A 17 16.19 -1.70 -2.46
CA ALA A 17 17.28 -1.89 -1.52
C ALA A 17 18.31 -0.76 -1.68
N LYS A 18 18.88 -0.31 -0.56
CA LYS A 18 19.81 0.82 -0.55
C LYS A 18 21.02 0.64 -1.46
N ASP A 19 21.46 -0.60 -1.63
CA ASP A 19 22.59 -0.98 -2.50
C ASP A 19 22.20 -1.22 -3.97
N GLY A 20 20.90 -1.06 -4.31
CA GLY A 20 20.37 -1.29 -5.65
C GLY A 20 20.20 -2.76 -6.04
N SER A 21 20.51 -3.72 -5.18
CA SER A 21 20.44 -5.16 -5.48
C SER A 21 19.01 -5.68 -5.67
N LEU A 22 18.02 -5.00 -5.08
CA LEU A 22 16.60 -5.35 -5.13
C LEU A 22 15.78 -4.11 -5.45
N PRO A 23 15.60 -3.73 -6.73
CA PRO A 23 14.88 -2.52 -7.11
C PRO A 23 13.35 -2.74 -7.17
N MET A 24 12.73 -3.16 -6.06
CA MET A 24 11.33 -3.60 -6.02
C MET A 24 10.33 -2.48 -6.32
N GLU A 25 10.57 -1.28 -5.83
CA GLU A 25 9.73 -0.12 -6.14
C GLU A 25 9.88 0.27 -7.61
N THR A 26 11.11 0.34 -8.08
CA THR A 26 11.43 0.62 -9.49
C THR A 26 10.75 -0.38 -10.41
N ILE A 27 10.83 -1.68 -10.13
CA ILE A 27 10.15 -2.72 -10.91
C ILE A 27 8.65 -2.48 -10.97
N VAL A 28 8.00 -2.22 -9.84
CA VAL A 28 6.55 -2.03 -9.82
C VAL A 28 6.15 -0.75 -10.54
N VAL A 29 6.78 0.37 -10.21
CA VAL A 29 6.32 1.70 -10.66
C VAL A 29 6.82 2.06 -12.05
N LYS A 30 8.07 1.69 -12.37
CA LYS A 30 8.72 2.12 -13.63
C LYS A 30 8.72 1.07 -14.73
N GLU A 31 8.51 -0.20 -14.38
CA GLU A 31 8.51 -1.30 -15.37
C GLU A 31 7.13 -1.96 -15.48
N LEU A 32 6.58 -2.49 -14.37
CA LEU A 32 5.33 -3.25 -14.41
C LEU A 32 4.14 -2.39 -14.83
N VAL A 33 3.93 -1.24 -14.20
CA VAL A 33 2.79 -0.36 -14.54
C VAL A 33 2.84 0.07 -16.01
N PRO A 34 3.94 0.61 -16.56
CA PRO A 34 4.03 0.94 -17.98
C PRO A 34 3.88 -0.28 -18.89
N HIS A 35 4.43 -1.44 -18.52
CA HIS A 35 4.27 -2.67 -19.28
C HIS A 35 2.80 -3.09 -19.37
N MET A 36 2.06 -3.03 -18.26
CA MET A 36 0.63 -3.35 -18.25
C MET A 36 -0.18 -2.39 -19.11
N ASP A 37 0.12 -1.10 -19.06
CA ASP A 37 -0.55 -0.09 -19.89
C ASP A 37 -0.24 -0.24 -21.38
N ALA A 38 0.97 -0.67 -21.71
CA ALA A 38 1.37 -0.91 -23.11
C ALA A 38 0.76 -2.20 -23.68
N THR A 39 0.61 -3.23 -22.84
CA THR A 39 0.23 -4.59 -23.28
C THR A 39 -1.28 -4.81 -23.26
N PHE A 40 -1.97 -4.27 -22.28
CA PHE A 40 -3.40 -4.53 -22.06
C PHE A 40 -4.25 -3.27 -22.27
N ARG A 41 -5.56 -3.47 -22.45
CA ARG A 41 -6.53 -2.37 -22.55
C ARG A 41 -6.83 -1.80 -21.17
N THR A 42 -5.90 -1.04 -20.63
CA THR A 42 -6.05 -0.32 -19.37
C THR A 42 -6.48 1.13 -19.62
N LEU A 43 -7.07 1.75 -18.61
CA LEU A 43 -7.15 3.20 -18.54
C LEU A 43 -5.84 3.68 -17.91
N ALA A 44 -4.89 4.14 -18.75
CA ALA A 44 -3.54 4.50 -18.35
C ALA A 44 -3.50 5.83 -17.58
N LYS A 45 -4.29 5.95 -16.51
CA LYS A 45 -4.37 7.12 -15.64
C LYS A 45 -4.47 6.72 -14.16
N ARG A 46 -3.96 7.56 -13.28
CA ARG A 46 -3.89 7.28 -11.84
C ARG A 46 -5.25 6.98 -11.20
N GLU A 47 -6.30 7.67 -11.62
CA GLU A 47 -7.66 7.52 -11.09
C GLU A 47 -8.24 6.13 -11.31
N ALA A 48 -7.71 5.40 -12.29
CA ALA A 48 -8.10 4.03 -12.62
C ALA A 48 -7.13 2.97 -12.05
N ARG A 49 -6.18 3.38 -11.20
CA ARG A 49 -5.22 2.47 -10.56
C ARG A 49 -5.39 2.43 -9.05
N LEU A 50 -5.55 1.22 -8.54
CA LEU A 50 -5.55 0.90 -7.12
C LEU A 50 -4.28 0.09 -6.80
N ILE A 51 -3.58 0.48 -5.75
CA ILE A 51 -2.59 -0.36 -5.08
C ILE A 51 -3.19 -0.95 -3.81
N GLU A 52 -3.16 -2.27 -3.67
CA GLU A 52 -3.70 -2.98 -2.52
C GLU A 52 -2.73 -4.05 -2.04
N GLY A 53 -2.68 -4.27 -0.74
CA GLY A 53 -1.88 -5.35 -0.19
C GLY A 53 -2.23 -5.68 1.26
N PHE A 54 -1.88 -6.91 1.65
CA PHE A 54 -2.07 -7.44 2.99
C PHE A 54 -0.72 -7.62 3.69
N SER A 55 -0.66 -7.34 4.99
CA SER A 55 0.53 -7.52 5.83
C SER A 55 1.74 -6.72 5.29
N MET A 56 2.83 -7.39 4.86
CA MET A 56 3.94 -6.73 4.18
C MET A 56 3.48 -6.03 2.89
N GLY A 57 2.52 -6.62 2.17
CA GLY A 57 1.89 -5.99 1.01
C GLY A 57 1.11 -4.74 1.37
N GLY A 58 0.45 -4.71 2.54
CA GLY A 58 -0.22 -3.52 3.07
C GLY A 58 0.76 -2.40 3.43
N TYR A 59 1.93 -2.75 3.97
CA TYR A 59 3.03 -1.80 4.15
C TYR A 59 3.49 -1.24 2.81
N GLY A 60 3.68 -2.10 1.80
CA GLY A 60 4.04 -1.70 0.44
C GLY A 60 2.98 -0.82 -0.22
N ALA A 61 1.70 -1.20 -0.10
CA ALA A 61 0.59 -0.41 -0.63
C ALA A 61 0.57 1.01 -0.04
N ALA A 62 0.81 1.15 1.26
CA ALA A 62 0.95 2.45 1.91
C ALA A 62 2.14 3.25 1.35
N ARG A 63 3.29 2.61 1.17
CA ARG A 63 4.47 3.25 0.59
C ARG A 63 4.19 3.79 -0.81
N PHE A 64 3.77 2.93 -1.72
CA PHE A 64 3.46 3.33 -3.10
C PHE A 64 2.37 4.40 -3.16
N GLY A 65 1.29 4.22 -2.42
CA GLY A 65 0.19 5.15 -2.46
C GLY A 65 0.52 6.55 -1.95
N PHE A 66 1.44 6.67 -1.01
CA PHE A 66 1.86 7.97 -0.49
C PHE A 66 3.08 8.55 -1.23
N LYS A 67 3.96 7.72 -1.77
CA LYS A 67 5.12 8.18 -2.54
C LYS A 67 4.78 8.45 -4.00
N ASP A 68 4.09 7.52 -4.64
CA ASP A 68 3.78 7.53 -6.06
C ASP A 68 2.30 7.85 -6.30
N SER A 69 1.80 8.90 -5.60
CA SER A 69 0.40 9.34 -5.71
C SER A 69 0.03 9.89 -7.08
N ASP A 70 0.99 10.17 -7.93
CA ASP A 70 0.84 10.48 -9.36
C ASP A 70 0.58 9.22 -10.21
N VAL A 71 0.92 8.03 -9.70
CA VAL A 71 0.69 6.73 -10.36
C VAL A 71 -0.59 6.06 -9.86
N PHE A 72 -0.86 6.10 -8.55
CA PHE A 72 -1.99 5.40 -7.91
C PHE A 72 -3.01 6.39 -7.33
N GLY A 73 -4.24 6.36 -7.84
CA GLY A 73 -5.34 7.19 -7.36
C GLY A 73 -6.11 6.58 -6.19
N ALA A 74 -5.88 5.31 -5.87
CA ALA A 74 -6.48 4.64 -4.73
C ALA A 74 -5.48 3.72 -4.03
N VAL A 75 -5.63 3.61 -2.71
CA VAL A 75 -4.77 2.83 -1.81
C VAL A 75 -5.63 2.02 -0.85
N SER A 76 -5.35 0.74 -0.75
CA SER A 76 -6.00 -0.17 0.20
C SER A 76 -4.95 -0.88 1.06
N ILE A 77 -4.93 -0.56 2.33
CA ILE A 77 -3.98 -1.07 3.33
C ILE A 77 -4.69 -2.12 4.17
N LEU A 78 -4.42 -3.39 3.90
CA LEU A 78 -5.05 -4.52 4.60
C LEU A 78 -4.07 -5.10 5.63
N ALA A 79 -4.40 -4.93 6.91
CA ALA A 79 -3.58 -5.37 8.05
C ALA A 79 -2.07 -5.02 7.89
N GLY A 80 -1.79 -3.89 7.24
CA GLY A 80 -0.43 -3.49 6.87
C GLY A 80 0.44 -3.21 8.08
N GLY A 81 -0.10 -2.51 9.07
CA GLY A 81 0.59 -2.16 10.29
C GLY A 81 2.00 -1.63 10.05
N PRO A 82 2.15 -0.38 9.59
CA PRO A 82 3.47 0.17 9.31
C PRO A 82 4.40 -0.03 10.50
N LEU A 83 5.65 -0.43 10.23
CA LEU A 83 6.65 -0.62 11.27
C LEU A 83 6.93 0.71 11.99
N ASP A 84 7.14 0.65 13.31
CA ASP A 84 7.59 1.81 14.08
C ASP A 84 8.91 2.35 13.50
N LEU A 85 9.06 3.68 13.53
CA LEU A 85 10.24 4.34 12.96
C LEU A 85 11.57 3.95 13.64
N GLU A 86 11.51 3.53 14.88
CA GLU A 86 12.68 3.01 15.60
C GLU A 86 12.86 1.50 15.45
N LEU A 87 12.04 0.83 14.64
CA LEU A 87 11.99 -0.62 14.56
C LEU A 87 11.77 -1.31 15.92
N GLN A 88 11.19 -0.59 16.87
CA GLN A 88 10.87 -1.06 18.21
C GLN A 88 9.39 -1.48 18.30
N GLY A 89 8.99 -1.92 19.49
CA GLY A 89 7.62 -2.33 19.74
C GLY A 89 7.53 -3.81 20.12
N PRO A 90 6.35 -4.31 20.48
CA PRO A 90 6.18 -5.68 20.98
C PRO A 90 6.67 -6.75 20.01
N ARG A 91 6.46 -6.54 18.70
CA ARG A 91 6.90 -7.49 17.66
C ARG A 91 8.41 -7.47 17.43
N ALA A 92 9.05 -6.30 17.54
CA ALA A 92 10.51 -6.22 17.47
C ALA A 92 11.17 -7.01 18.60
N LYS A 93 10.57 -6.92 19.79
CA LYS A 93 11.02 -7.71 20.95
C LYS A 93 10.78 -9.22 20.78
N ALA A 94 9.71 -9.61 20.07
CA ALA A 94 9.39 -11.01 19.84
C ALA A 94 10.25 -11.66 18.73
N ARG A 95 10.74 -10.88 17.75
CA ARG A 95 11.58 -11.36 16.63
C ARG A 95 12.63 -10.31 16.25
N PRO A 96 13.61 -10.03 17.12
CA PRO A 96 14.63 -9.01 16.87
C PRO A 96 15.47 -9.32 15.64
N GLU A 97 15.87 -10.57 15.46
CA GLU A 97 16.70 -11.05 14.35
C GLU A 97 16.10 -10.77 12.98
N GLY A 98 14.80 -10.98 12.80
CA GLY A 98 14.13 -10.73 11.53
C GLY A 98 14.12 -9.25 11.15
N ARG A 99 14.02 -8.33 12.12
CA ARG A 99 14.06 -6.89 11.88
C ARG A 99 15.46 -6.38 11.61
N GLU A 100 16.44 -6.90 12.33
CA GLU A 100 17.84 -6.61 12.07
C GLU A 100 18.25 -7.07 10.67
N GLN A 101 17.79 -8.27 10.28
CA GLN A 101 18.03 -8.78 8.94
C GLN A 101 17.41 -7.90 7.86
N ILE A 102 16.14 -7.46 8.03
CA ILE A 102 15.49 -6.53 7.10
C ILE A 102 16.23 -5.20 7.04
N LEU A 103 16.58 -4.63 8.20
CA LEU A 103 17.34 -3.38 8.25
C LEU A 103 18.66 -3.51 7.49
N LYS A 104 19.37 -4.62 7.65
CA LYS A 104 20.65 -4.88 6.99
C LYS A 104 20.48 -5.09 5.47
N THR A 105 19.55 -5.97 5.06
CA THR A 105 19.45 -6.40 3.66
C THR A 105 18.76 -5.39 2.76
N VAL A 106 17.70 -4.73 3.24
CA VAL A 106 16.94 -3.76 2.44
C VAL A 106 17.49 -2.35 2.62
N PHE A 107 17.76 -1.99 3.87
CA PHE A 107 18.11 -0.61 4.20
C PHE A 107 19.62 -0.39 4.44
N GLY A 108 20.46 -1.39 4.18
CA GLY A 108 21.92 -1.30 4.32
C GLY A 108 22.40 -1.03 5.75
N GLY A 109 21.61 -1.40 6.78
CA GLY A 109 21.89 -1.08 8.17
C GLY A 109 21.60 0.38 8.54
N ASP A 110 21.09 1.19 7.61
CA ASP A 110 20.86 2.61 7.77
C ASP A 110 19.43 2.89 8.26
N ILE A 111 19.33 3.30 9.51
CA ILE A 111 18.04 3.61 10.14
C ILE A 111 17.39 4.88 9.55
N GLU A 112 18.16 5.84 9.09
CA GLU A 112 17.63 7.06 8.49
C GLU A 112 17.08 6.78 7.09
N TYR A 113 17.73 5.91 6.32
CA TYR A 113 17.16 5.43 5.06
C TYR A 113 15.85 4.66 5.29
N PHE A 114 15.80 3.76 6.29
CA PHE A 114 14.57 3.08 6.68
C PHE A 114 13.45 4.08 7.01
N LYS A 115 13.72 5.08 7.84
CA LYS A 115 12.74 6.11 8.20
C LYS A 115 12.25 6.88 6.98
N ALA A 116 13.16 7.30 6.11
CA ALA A 116 12.82 8.03 4.89
C ALA A 116 11.93 7.21 3.93
N GLN A 117 12.07 5.88 3.94
CA GLN A 117 11.23 4.97 3.14
C GLN A 117 9.95 4.53 3.84
N SER A 118 9.75 4.91 5.09
CA SER A 118 8.58 4.50 5.88
C SER A 118 7.29 5.19 5.41
N PRO A 119 6.14 4.49 5.38
CA PRO A 119 4.84 5.10 5.14
C PRO A 119 4.53 6.30 6.04
N TRP A 120 5.06 6.32 7.27
CA TRP A 120 4.89 7.44 8.22
C TRP A 120 5.45 8.74 7.66
N VAL A 121 6.70 8.69 7.19
CA VAL A 121 7.41 9.85 6.64
C VAL A 121 6.89 10.20 5.26
N LEU A 122 6.63 9.21 4.42
CA LEU A 122 6.10 9.42 3.07
C LEU A 122 4.71 10.07 3.09
N ALA A 123 3.82 9.66 4.02
CA ALA A 123 2.53 10.30 4.18
C ALA A 123 2.65 11.79 4.59
N GLU A 124 3.60 12.11 5.47
CA GLU A 124 3.87 13.49 5.88
C GLU A 124 4.41 14.33 4.74
N GLN A 125 5.46 13.84 4.07
CA GLN A 125 6.12 14.56 2.98
C GLN A 125 5.19 14.83 1.79
N ASN A 126 4.27 13.91 1.50
CA ASN A 126 3.39 13.97 0.34
C ASN A 126 1.92 14.29 0.71
N ALA A 127 1.66 14.72 1.94
CA ALA A 127 0.30 14.98 2.41
C ALA A 127 -0.52 15.89 1.49
N ALA A 128 0.10 16.93 0.95
CA ALA A 128 -0.57 17.87 0.05
C ALA A 128 -1.01 17.22 -1.26
N ALA A 129 -0.21 16.34 -1.84
CA ALA A 129 -0.52 15.62 -3.07
C ALA A 129 -1.61 14.56 -2.87
N VAL A 130 -1.65 13.95 -1.68
CA VAL A 130 -2.58 12.85 -1.35
C VAL A 130 -3.96 13.36 -0.96
N ARG A 131 -4.06 14.47 -0.20
CA ARG A 131 -5.29 14.93 0.46
C ARG A 131 -6.51 15.07 -0.43
N GLY A 132 -6.46 15.55 -1.57
CA GLY A 132 -7.64 15.80 -2.43
C GLY A 132 -7.78 14.81 -3.57
N ASN A 133 -6.79 13.96 -3.75
CA ASN A 133 -6.61 13.24 -4.98
C ASN A 133 -6.55 11.72 -4.82
N THR A 134 -6.27 11.21 -3.61
CA THR A 134 -6.08 9.77 -3.39
C THR A 134 -7.16 9.23 -2.45
N ARG A 135 -7.84 8.18 -2.89
CA ARG A 135 -8.83 7.47 -2.08
C ARG A 135 -8.10 6.43 -1.22
N VAL A 136 -8.12 6.61 0.09
CA VAL A 136 -7.39 5.74 1.02
C VAL A 136 -8.37 4.96 1.90
N ARG A 137 -8.24 3.63 1.94
CA ARG A 137 -8.85 2.79 2.96
C ARG A 137 -7.81 1.99 3.72
N MET A 138 -8.12 1.73 4.97
CA MET A 138 -7.41 0.79 5.84
C MET A 138 -8.41 -0.23 6.38
N ALA A 139 -8.01 -1.49 6.51
CA ALA A 139 -8.81 -2.52 7.17
C ALA A 139 -7.91 -3.49 7.92
N THR A 140 -8.37 -3.94 9.08
CA THR A 140 -7.64 -4.92 9.89
C THR A 140 -8.62 -5.74 10.74
N GLY A 141 -8.22 -6.92 11.17
CA GLY A 141 -9.00 -7.73 12.11
C GLY A 141 -8.90 -7.20 13.54
N GLU A 142 -9.96 -7.40 14.31
CA GLU A 142 -10.01 -7.01 15.74
C GLU A 142 -8.96 -7.74 16.58
N ARG A 143 -8.64 -8.99 16.22
CA ARG A 143 -7.63 -9.82 16.87
C ARG A 143 -6.30 -9.84 16.15
N ASP A 144 -6.14 -8.96 15.15
CA ASP A 144 -4.90 -8.86 14.40
C ASP A 144 -3.82 -8.17 15.23
N PHE A 145 -2.64 -8.74 15.26
CA PHE A 145 -1.51 -8.16 15.99
C PHE A 145 -1.00 -6.84 15.39
N THR A 146 -1.44 -6.47 14.18
CA THR A 146 -1.14 -5.19 13.56
C THR A 146 -2.15 -4.10 13.91
N LEU A 147 -3.24 -4.43 14.63
CA LEU A 147 -4.34 -3.51 14.90
C LEU A 147 -3.88 -2.18 15.51
N ASP A 148 -3.04 -2.25 16.55
CA ASP A 148 -2.59 -1.04 17.24
C ASP A 148 -1.73 -0.14 16.35
N LEU A 149 -0.89 -0.73 15.49
CA LEU A 149 -0.11 0.04 14.52
C LEU A 149 -0.99 0.66 13.44
N ASN A 150 -2.01 -0.05 12.96
CA ASN A 150 -2.99 0.50 12.02
C ASN A 150 -3.78 1.66 12.67
N ARG A 151 -4.19 1.55 13.92
CA ARG A 151 -4.86 2.64 14.66
C ARG A 151 -3.97 3.87 14.82
N LYS A 152 -2.71 3.68 15.21
CA LYS A 152 -1.74 4.76 15.32
C LYS A 152 -1.51 5.44 13.97
N PHE A 153 -1.35 4.66 12.91
CA PHE A 153 -1.16 5.21 11.57
C PHE A 153 -2.41 5.95 11.07
N SER A 154 -3.60 5.42 11.32
CA SER A 154 -4.86 6.14 11.04
C SER A 154 -4.94 7.46 11.81
N ALA A 155 -4.53 7.50 13.08
CA ALA A 155 -4.45 8.76 13.83
C ALA A 155 -3.49 9.75 13.17
N ARG A 156 -2.29 9.28 12.74
CA ARG A 156 -1.34 10.12 12.01
C ARG A 156 -1.90 10.68 10.71
N LEU A 157 -2.62 9.86 9.93
CA LEU A 157 -3.26 10.33 8.71
C LEU A 157 -4.33 11.41 8.98
N LYS A 158 -5.06 11.29 10.11
CA LYS A 158 -5.99 12.34 10.55
C LYS A 158 -5.26 13.64 10.89
N ASP A 159 -4.17 13.57 11.64
CA ASP A 159 -3.34 14.74 11.98
C ASP A 159 -2.82 15.44 10.72
N LEU A 160 -2.48 14.66 9.70
CA LEU A 160 -2.07 15.15 8.40
C LEU A 160 -3.24 15.61 7.50
N SER A 161 -4.48 15.54 7.99
CA SER A 161 -5.70 15.84 7.24
C SER A 161 -5.83 15.04 5.93
N ILE A 162 -5.35 13.80 5.91
CA ILE A 162 -5.49 12.87 4.78
C ILE A 162 -6.81 12.10 4.98
N PRO A 163 -7.83 12.30 4.11
CA PRO A 163 -9.09 11.58 4.20
C PRO A 163 -8.89 10.09 4.01
N HIS A 164 -9.38 9.29 4.94
CA HIS A 164 -9.30 7.83 4.87
C HIS A 164 -10.38 7.17 5.73
N THR A 165 -10.57 5.87 5.53
CA THR A 165 -11.37 5.01 6.40
C THR A 165 -10.49 3.99 7.10
N LEU A 166 -10.82 3.62 8.34
CA LEU A 166 -10.26 2.45 9.01
C LEU A 166 -11.42 1.55 9.48
N THR A 167 -11.49 0.35 8.91
CA THR A 167 -12.48 -0.68 9.29
C THR A 167 -11.79 -1.75 10.13
N THR A 168 -12.35 -2.04 11.31
CA THR A 168 -11.94 -3.17 12.13
C THR A 168 -12.99 -4.27 12.02
N VAL A 169 -12.59 -5.48 11.56
CA VAL A 169 -13.49 -6.62 11.38
C VAL A 169 -13.52 -7.47 12.66
N PRO A 170 -14.69 -7.61 13.32
CA PRO A 170 -14.80 -8.35 14.58
C PRO A 170 -14.35 -9.80 14.49
N GLY A 171 -13.62 -10.26 15.51
CA GLY A 171 -13.20 -11.66 15.66
C GLY A 171 -12.13 -12.16 14.69
N VAL A 172 -11.73 -11.35 13.69
CA VAL A 172 -10.73 -11.71 12.69
C VAL A 172 -9.32 -11.46 13.21
N GLY A 173 -8.42 -12.43 12.99
CA GLY A 173 -6.98 -12.34 13.24
C GLY A 173 -6.21 -11.88 11.99
N HIS A 174 -4.93 -12.27 11.91
CA HIS A 174 -4.07 -11.95 10.75
C HIS A 174 -4.29 -12.95 9.61
N ASP A 175 -5.44 -12.83 8.94
CA ASP A 175 -5.88 -13.72 7.86
C ASP A 175 -6.54 -12.90 6.75
N THR A 176 -5.97 -13.00 5.54
CA THR A 176 -6.41 -12.22 4.38
C THR A 176 -7.83 -12.55 3.96
N LEU A 177 -8.17 -13.85 3.87
CA LEU A 177 -9.48 -14.29 3.37
C LEU A 177 -10.57 -13.98 4.39
N ALA A 178 -10.30 -14.23 5.67
CA ALA A 178 -11.23 -13.87 6.73
C ALA A 178 -11.47 -12.35 6.79
N LEU A 179 -10.42 -11.54 6.60
CA LEU A 179 -10.55 -10.08 6.54
C LEU A 179 -11.41 -9.62 5.36
N LEU A 180 -11.12 -10.09 4.15
CA LEU A 180 -11.88 -9.72 2.95
C LEU A 180 -13.34 -10.19 3.03
N ASN A 181 -13.59 -11.41 3.52
CA ASN A 181 -14.94 -11.92 3.74
C ASN A 181 -15.69 -11.10 4.79
N GLY A 182 -15.02 -10.74 5.88
CA GLY A 182 -15.61 -9.94 6.94
C GLY A 182 -15.92 -8.49 6.56
N LEU A 183 -15.20 -7.93 5.59
CA LEU A 183 -15.53 -6.64 4.98
C LEU A 183 -16.81 -6.69 4.15
N GLY A 184 -17.16 -7.86 3.58
CA GLY A 184 -18.39 -8.09 2.86
C GLY A 184 -18.67 -7.05 1.75
N GLU A 185 -19.87 -6.48 1.76
CA GLU A 185 -20.31 -5.51 0.74
C GLU A 185 -19.46 -4.22 0.74
N ALA A 186 -18.97 -3.76 1.89
CA ALA A 186 -18.10 -2.58 1.98
C ALA A 186 -16.80 -2.75 1.16
N ASN A 187 -16.33 -3.99 0.99
CA ASN A 187 -15.20 -4.29 0.12
C ASN A 187 -15.52 -4.00 -1.35
N TRP A 188 -16.69 -4.44 -1.81
CA TRP A 188 -17.15 -4.22 -3.18
C TRP A 188 -17.51 -2.77 -3.44
N GLU A 189 -18.08 -2.08 -2.47
CA GLU A 189 -18.36 -0.63 -2.56
C GLU A 189 -17.09 0.17 -2.76
N PHE A 190 -16.00 -0.19 -2.07
CA PHE A 190 -14.71 0.47 -2.28
C PHE A 190 -14.22 0.30 -3.72
N TYR A 191 -14.24 -0.93 -4.25
CA TYR A 191 -13.81 -1.18 -5.64
C TYR A 191 -14.72 -0.51 -6.66
N ARG A 192 -16.04 -0.53 -6.47
CA ARG A 192 -16.98 0.21 -7.33
C ARG A 192 -16.71 1.71 -7.29
N GLY A 193 -16.40 2.24 -6.12
CA GLY A 193 -16.04 3.64 -5.98
C GLY A 193 -14.75 4.01 -6.72
N VAL A 194 -13.77 3.11 -6.77
CA VAL A 194 -12.52 3.34 -7.52
C VAL A 194 -12.73 3.18 -9.03
N PHE A 195 -13.41 2.11 -9.46
CA PHE A 195 -13.48 1.75 -10.88
C PHE A 195 -14.80 2.12 -11.58
N GLY A 196 -15.90 2.28 -10.81
CA GLY A 196 -17.23 2.56 -11.35
C GLY A 196 -17.39 3.97 -11.93
N ASP A 197 -16.81 4.97 -11.32
CA ASP A 197 -16.92 6.37 -11.77
C ASP A 197 -16.20 6.63 -13.10
N GLN A 198 -15.29 5.74 -13.50
CA GLN A 198 -14.54 5.85 -14.74
C GLN A 198 -15.40 5.64 -16.01
N SER A 199 -16.57 4.98 -15.88
CA SER A 199 -17.48 4.75 -17.01
C SER A 199 -18.24 6.00 -17.46
N LYS A 200 -18.27 7.05 -16.62
CA LYS A 200 -18.96 8.32 -16.91
C LYS A 200 -18.11 9.31 -17.72
N THR A 201 -16.81 9.05 -17.90
CA THR A 201 -15.89 9.99 -18.58
C THR A 201 -15.77 9.76 -20.09
N GLY A 202 -16.68 9.00 -20.73
CA GLY A 202 -16.94 9.02 -22.17
C GLY A 202 -15.80 8.67 -23.14
N GLU A 203 -14.61 8.35 -22.68
CA GLU A 203 -13.50 7.94 -23.54
C GLU A 203 -13.46 6.42 -23.68
N THR A 204 -14.07 5.91 -24.74
CA THR A 204 -13.84 4.54 -25.18
C THR A 204 -12.40 4.46 -25.74
N PRO A 205 -11.49 3.64 -25.18
CA PRO A 205 -10.17 3.47 -25.74
C PRO A 205 -10.31 2.94 -27.18
N GLY A 206 -9.81 3.68 -28.14
CA GLY A 206 -9.75 3.23 -29.51
C GLY A 206 -8.95 1.92 -29.64
N PRO A 207 -9.22 1.09 -30.66
CA PRO A 207 -8.47 -0.15 -30.89
C PRO A 207 -6.99 0.19 -31.10
N LYS A 208 -6.11 -0.36 -30.27
CA LYS A 208 -4.67 -0.29 -30.51
C LYS A 208 -4.38 -1.06 -31.78
N ALA A 209 -3.77 -0.42 -32.80
CA ALA A 209 -3.29 -1.07 -34.00
C ALA A 209 -2.30 -2.19 -33.59
N LYS A 210 -2.44 -3.34 -34.30
CA LYS A 210 -1.54 -4.50 -34.13
C LYS A 210 -0.13 -4.21 -34.58
#